data_9009dc868651ae7526360276f83079c7
#
_entry.id   9009dc868651ae7526360276f83079c7
#
_cell.length_a   1.000
_cell.length_b   1.000
_cell.length_c   1.000
_cell.angle_alpha   90.00
_cell.angle_beta   90.00
_cell.angle_gamma   90.00
#
_symmetry.space_group_name_H-M   'P 1'
#
loop_
_entity.id
_entity.type
_entity.pdbx_description
1 polymer ?
#
loop_
_entity_poly.entity_id
_entity_poly.type
_entity_poly.pdbx_seq_one_letter_code
_entity_poly.pdbx_strand_id
1 'polypeptide(L)'
;YISVTGVQTCALPIYYKLLQFHFHTPAEEKVDGKGFPFNAHLVHKSADGKLAVIGVLFNEGKENAALKDVFVNMPAKEGKIALKENFDATSILPKSLAYYGYAGSLTTPGCSEGVDFYILKTPVELSSAQLAAFKKIFPLNARPVMPLNGRKVTDGS
;
A
#
# COMPACT_ATOMS: atom_id res chain seq x y z
N TYR A 1 -4.47 -5.03 14.14
CA TYR A 1 -3.07 -5.14 14.59
C TYR A 1 -2.37 -6.18 13.72
N ILE A 2 -1.39 -5.75 12.92
CA ILE A 2 -0.51 -6.67 12.22
C ILE A 2 0.73 -6.84 13.10
N SER A 3 0.97 -8.06 13.61
CA SER A 3 2.18 -8.42 14.33
C SER A 3 3.22 -8.84 13.28
N VAL A 4 4.32 -8.11 13.19
CA VAL A 4 5.48 -8.55 12.40
C VAL A 4 6.41 -9.28 13.36
N THR A 5 6.20 -10.59 13.50
CA THR A 5 7.12 -11.46 14.22
C THR A 5 8.17 -12.00 13.24
N GLY A 6 9.37 -11.48 13.29
CA GLY A 6 10.51 -12.01 12.58
C GLY A 6 11.81 -11.68 13.28
N VAL A 7 12.44 -12.69 13.83
CA VAL A 7 13.71 -12.82 14.53
C VAL A 7 13.59 -12.78 16.05
N GLN A 8 13.74 -13.95 16.66
CA GLN A 8 14.00 -14.13 18.09
C GLN A 8 15.38 -13.55 18.46
N THR A 9 15.41 -12.30 18.79
CA THR A 9 16.32 -11.70 19.74
C THR A 9 15.46 -11.09 20.83
N CYS A 10 15.94 -10.99 22.06
CA CYS A 10 15.22 -10.55 23.27
C CYS A 10 14.61 -9.14 23.17
N ALA A 11 13.97 -8.81 22.08
CA ALA A 11 13.22 -7.59 21.85
C ALA A 11 11.73 -7.87 22.03
N LEU A 12 11.06 -7.08 22.81
CA LEU A 12 9.59 -7.07 22.89
C LEU A 12 8.99 -6.92 21.48
N PRO A 13 7.91 -7.63 21.15
CA PRO A 13 7.27 -7.48 19.86
C PRO A 13 6.90 -6.02 19.61
N ILE A 14 7.35 -5.48 18.47
CA ILE A 14 6.98 -4.12 18.05
C ILE A 14 5.63 -4.20 17.35
N TYR A 15 4.64 -3.54 17.90
CA TYR A 15 3.30 -3.47 17.33
C TYR A 15 3.13 -2.18 16.53
N TYR A 16 2.60 -2.31 15.32
CA TYR A 16 2.25 -1.20 14.45
C TYR A 16 0.72 -1.09 14.34
N LYS A 17 0.20 0.12 14.50
CA LYS A 17 -1.21 0.43 14.30
C LYS A 17 -1.42 1.00 12.91
N LEU A 18 -2.40 0.48 12.16
CA LEU A 18 -2.83 1.08 10.90
C LEU A 18 -3.35 2.50 11.18
N LEU A 19 -2.77 3.49 10.51
CA LEU A 19 -3.19 4.89 10.57
C LEU A 19 -4.21 5.21 9.48
N GLN A 20 -3.86 4.85 8.25
CA GLN A 20 -4.64 5.12 7.04
C GLN A 20 -4.14 4.26 5.89
N PHE A 21 -4.93 4.14 4.85
CA PHE A 21 -4.48 3.63 3.57
C PHE A 21 -4.92 4.57 2.45
N HIS A 22 -4.19 4.53 1.35
CA HIS A 22 -4.45 5.36 0.16
C HIS A 22 -3.97 4.65 -1.09
N PHE A 23 -4.32 5.21 -2.24
CA PHE A 23 -4.07 4.58 -3.53
C PHE A 23 -3.26 5.47 -4.45
N HIS A 24 -2.50 4.83 -5.34
CA HIS A 24 -1.78 5.51 -6.43
C HIS A 24 -2.10 4.86 -7.78
N THR A 25 -2.16 5.69 -8.82
CA THR A 25 -2.21 5.26 -10.20
C THR A 25 -1.24 6.09 -11.05
N PRO A 26 -0.29 5.44 -11.78
CA PRO A 26 0.09 4.03 -11.66
C PRO A 26 0.66 3.69 -10.28
N ALA A 27 1.03 2.43 -10.04
CA ALA A 27 1.75 2.05 -8.82
C ALA A 27 3.09 2.78 -8.72
N GLU A 28 3.50 3.10 -7.50
CA GLU A 28 4.78 3.78 -7.22
C GLU A 28 5.97 2.81 -7.22
N GLU A 29 5.72 1.49 -7.27
CA GLU A 29 6.74 0.45 -7.31
C GLU A 29 6.78 -0.26 -8.66
N LYS A 30 7.98 -0.73 -9.00
CA LYS A 30 8.22 -1.69 -10.07
C LYS A 30 8.91 -2.92 -9.51
N VAL A 31 8.49 -4.10 -9.95
CA VAL A 31 9.13 -5.37 -9.61
C VAL A 31 9.78 -5.90 -10.89
N ASP A 32 11.09 -6.10 -10.87
CA ASP A 32 11.89 -6.55 -12.02
C ASP A 32 11.63 -5.70 -13.28
N GLY A 33 11.53 -4.38 -13.10
CA GLY A 33 11.24 -3.43 -14.17
C GLY A 33 9.77 -3.38 -14.62
N LYS A 34 8.92 -4.30 -14.16
CA LYS A 34 7.48 -4.33 -14.47
C LYS A 34 6.72 -3.36 -13.57
N GLY A 35 6.01 -2.43 -14.18
CA GLY A 35 5.04 -1.55 -13.49
C GLY A 35 3.68 -2.20 -13.33
N PHE A 36 2.89 -1.64 -12.42
CA PHE A 36 1.50 -2.05 -12.17
C PHE A 36 0.56 -0.85 -12.36
N PRO A 37 -0.70 -1.07 -12.77
CA PRO A 37 -1.63 0.04 -13.03
C PRO A 37 -2.09 0.75 -11.76
N PHE A 38 -1.96 0.11 -10.59
CA PHE A 38 -2.51 0.60 -9.34
C PHE A 38 -1.82 -0.04 -8.13
N ASN A 39 -1.70 0.69 -7.03
CA ASN A 39 -1.32 0.14 -5.74
C ASN A 39 -2.11 0.76 -4.58
N ALA A 40 -2.07 0.09 -3.44
CA ALA A 40 -2.51 0.62 -2.16
C ALA A 40 -1.33 0.64 -1.20
N HIS A 41 -1.15 1.74 -0.47
CA HIS A 41 -0.24 1.85 0.66
C HIS A 41 -1.02 1.87 1.97
N LEU A 42 -0.79 0.88 2.83
CA LEU A 42 -1.36 0.80 4.17
C LEU A 42 -0.29 1.31 5.15
N VAL A 43 -0.46 2.52 5.63
CA VAL A 43 0.51 3.20 6.50
C VAL A 43 0.24 2.85 7.95
N HIS A 44 1.27 2.35 8.60
CA HIS A 44 1.26 1.93 9.99
C HIS A 44 2.27 2.74 10.81
N LYS A 45 1.99 2.88 12.10
CA LYS A 45 2.86 3.56 13.05
C LYS A 45 3.01 2.75 14.33
N SER A 46 4.25 2.61 14.80
CA SER A 46 4.58 2.02 16.10
C SER A 46 4.39 3.02 17.25
N ALA A 47 4.44 2.53 18.48
CA ALA A 47 4.31 3.36 19.67
C ALA A 47 5.46 4.37 19.82
N ASP A 48 6.66 4.02 19.35
CA ASP A 48 7.86 4.88 19.33
C ASP A 48 7.93 5.81 18.11
N GLY A 49 6.89 5.81 17.28
CA GLY A 49 6.73 6.75 16.16
C GLY A 49 7.30 6.30 14.83
N LYS A 50 7.88 5.10 14.72
CA LYS A 50 8.36 4.55 13.44
C LYS A 50 7.21 4.28 12.49
N LEU A 51 7.46 4.47 11.20
CA LEU A 51 6.49 4.21 10.14
C LEU A 51 6.84 2.93 9.38
N ALA A 52 5.81 2.17 9.07
CA ALA A 52 5.89 1.03 8.17
C ALA A 52 4.74 1.09 7.16
N VAL A 53 5.03 0.74 5.91
CA VAL A 53 4.05 0.75 4.82
C VAL A 53 3.96 -0.65 4.22
N ILE A 54 2.75 -1.21 4.18
CA ILE A 54 2.47 -2.40 3.39
C ILE A 54 1.95 -1.93 2.04
N GLY A 55 2.66 -2.30 0.97
CA GLY A 55 2.27 -2.03 -0.40
C GLY A 55 1.57 -3.23 -1.02
N VAL A 56 0.36 -3.03 -1.54
CA VAL A 56 -0.42 -4.02 -2.27
C VAL A 56 -0.46 -3.59 -3.73
N LEU A 57 0.06 -4.43 -4.62
CA LEU A 57 0.06 -4.19 -6.07
C LEU A 57 -1.21 -4.76 -6.69
N PHE A 58 -1.71 -4.11 -7.72
CA PHE A 58 -2.92 -4.56 -8.42
C PHE A 58 -2.66 -4.75 -9.91
N ASN A 59 -3.25 -5.82 -10.46
CA ASN A 59 -3.41 -6.02 -11.89
C ASN A 59 -4.86 -5.75 -12.30
N GLU A 60 -5.08 -5.41 -13.57
CA GLU A 60 -6.42 -5.43 -14.12
C GLU A 60 -6.92 -6.88 -14.22
N GLY A 61 -8.18 -7.09 -13.82
CA GLY A 61 -8.81 -8.40 -13.83
C GLY A 61 -10.24 -8.35 -13.33
N LYS A 62 -10.57 -9.19 -12.36
CA LYS A 62 -11.91 -9.23 -11.75
C LYS A 62 -12.16 -8.02 -10.86
N GLU A 63 -13.44 -7.69 -10.67
CA GLU A 63 -13.85 -6.68 -9.70
C GLU A 63 -13.33 -7.03 -8.30
N ASN A 64 -12.71 -6.06 -7.66
CA ASN A 64 -12.33 -6.18 -6.25
C ASN A 64 -13.52 -5.86 -5.38
N ALA A 65 -14.16 -6.90 -4.84
CA ALA A 65 -15.37 -6.77 -4.05
C ALA A 65 -15.14 -5.99 -2.74
N ALA A 66 -13.95 -6.12 -2.13
CA ALA A 66 -13.61 -5.42 -0.89
C ALA A 66 -13.53 -3.91 -1.10
N LEU A 67 -13.14 -3.45 -2.29
CA LEU A 67 -13.02 -2.03 -2.63
C LEU A 67 -14.30 -1.44 -3.26
N LYS A 68 -15.34 -2.24 -3.48
CA LYS A 68 -16.56 -1.79 -4.18
C LYS A 68 -17.15 -0.54 -3.54
N ASP A 69 -17.40 -0.58 -2.24
CA ASP A 69 -18.03 0.54 -1.53
C ASP A 69 -17.12 1.77 -1.46
N VAL A 70 -15.80 1.57 -1.41
CA VAL A 70 -14.82 2.66 -1.47
C VAL A 70 -14.94 3.39 -2.81
N PHE A 71 -14.93 2.65 -3.93
CA PHE A 71 -14.99 3.24 -5.27
C PHE A 71 -16.35 3.87 -5.59
N VAL A 72 -17.45 3.26 -5.15
CA VAL A 72 -18.80 3.80 -5.37
C VAL A 72 -19.03 5.10 -4.61
N ASN A 73 -18.48 5.22 -3.39
CA ASN A 73 -18.66 6.38 -2.53
C ASN A 73 -17.52 7.40 -2.62
N MET A 74 -16.54 7.18 -3.50
CA MET A 74 -15.39 8.08 -3.65
C MET A 74 -15.85 9.48 -4.08
N PRO A 75 -15.53 10.56 -3.33
CA PRO A 75 -16.00 11.90 -3.66
C PRO A 75 -15.31 12.41 -4.94
N ALA A 76 -16.10 13.04 -5.83
CA ALA A 76 -15.60 13.62 -7.08
C ALA A 76 -14.75 14.89 -6.87
N LYS A 77 -14.77 15.46 -5.68
CA LYS A 77 -13.97 16.63 -5.26
C LYS A 77 -13.35 16.34 -3.91
N GLU A 78 -12.34 17.12 -3.55
CA GLU A 78 -11.73 17.03 -2.21
C GLU A 78 -12.83 17.11 -1.13
N GLY A 79 -12.80 16.14 -0.22
CA GLY A 79 -13.82 16.03 0.81
C GLY A 79 -13.68 14.74 1.62
N LYS A 80 -14.61 14.54 2.56
CA LYS A 80 -14.70 13.35 3.41
C LYS A 80 -16.10 12.77 3.32
N ILE A 81 -16.18 11.47 3.11
CA ILE A 81 -17.43 10.70 3.12
C ILE A 81 -17.24 9.55 4.11
N ALA A 82 -18.19 9.40 5.03
CA ALA A 82 -18.23 8.22 5.90
C ALA A 82 -18.75 7.02 5.10
N LEU A 83 -18.06 5.90 5.18
CA LEU A 83 -18.59 4.63 4.69
C LEU A 83 -19.71 4.15 5.64
N LYS A 84 -20.66 3.41 5.09
CA LYS A 84 -21.81 2.89 5.88
C LYS A 84 -21.37 1.84 6.90
N GLU A 85 -20.33 1.09 6.60
CA GLU A 85 -19.77 0.03 7.41
C GLU A 85 -18.28 0.27 7.66
N ASN A 86 -17.75 -0.32 8.73
CA ASN A 86 -16.33 -0.28 9.00
C ASN A 86 -15.58 -1.08 7.93
N PHE A 87 -14.61 -0.43 7.28
CA PHE A 87 -13.78 -1.07 6.28
C PHE A 87 -12.69 -1.92 6.96
N ASP A 88 -12.68 -3.22 6.64
CA ASP A 88 -11.60 -4.10 7.06
C ASP A 88 -10.46 -4.06 6.01
N ALA A 89 -9.38 -3.39 6.35
CA ALA A 89 -8.23 -3.24 5.46
C ALA A 89 -7.51 -4.58 5.16
N THR A 90 -7.75 -5.64 5.93
CA THR A 90 -7.17 -6.95 5.64
C THR A 90 -7.80 -7.60 4.42
N SER A 91 -9.04 -7.19 4.07
CA SER A 91 -9.78 -7.71 2.92
C SER A 91 -9.14 -7.41 1.56
N ILE A 92 -8.23 -6.43 1.48
CA ILE A 92 -7.50 -6.11 0.24
C ILE A 92 -6.14 -6.82 0.15
N LEU A 93 -5.74 -7.57 1.17
CA LEU A 93 -4.46 -8.28 1.16
C LEU A 93 -4.58 -9.57 0.34
N PRO A 94 -3.51 -9.96 -0.38
CA PRO A 94 -3.46 -11.27 -1.03
C PRO A 94 -3.35 -12.39 0.02
N LYS A 95 -3.64 -13.63 -0.39
CA LYS A 95 -3.50 -14.80 0.50
C LYS A 95 -2.06 -15.05 0.95
N SER A 96 -1.09 -14.82 0.08
CA SER A 96 0.33 -14.90 0.41
C SER A 96 0.83 -13.53 0.86
N LEU A 97 1.44 -13.48 2.03
CA LEU A 97 2.04 -12.26 2.58
C LEU A 97 3.55 -12.18 2.34
N ALA A 98 4.10 -13.00 1.44
CA ALA A 98 5.47 -12.88 0.99
C ALA A 98 5.72 -11.48 0.40
N TYR A 99 6.85 -10.86 0.73
CA TYR A 99 7.11 -9.46 0.44
C TYR A 99 8.55 -9.17 0.01
N TYR A 100 8.74 -8.02 -0.62
CA TYR A 100 10.01 -7.34 -0.75
C TYR A 100 10.09 -6.23 0.29
N GLY A 101 11.15 -6.26 1.14
CA GLY A 101 11.34 -5.27 2.20
C GLY A 101 12.47 -4.31 1.87
N TYR A 102 12.28 -3.01 2.10
CA TYR A 102 13.34 -2.00 1.97
C TYR A 102 13.08 -0.77 2.84
N ALA A 103 14.16 -0.09 3.22
CA ALA A 103 14.07 1.22 3.85
C ALA A 103 13.85 2.31 2.77
N GLY A 104 12.81 3.09 2.95
CA GLY A 104 12.40 4.12 2.00
C GLY A 104 12.02 5.43 2.66
N SER A 105 11.20 6.21 1.97
CA SER A 105 10.70 7.51 2.40
C SER A 105 9.20 7.63 2.14
N LEU A 106 8.55 8.58 2.78
CA LEU A 106 7.23 9.01 2.35
C LEU A 106 7.29 9.50 0.90
N THR A 107 6.25 9.23 0.13
CA THR A 107 6.15 9.61 -1.29
C THR A 107 5.40 10.92 -1.50
N THR A 108 4.94 11.55 -0.42
CA THR A 108 4.36 12.90 -0.41
C THR A 108 5.40 13.96 -0.05
N PRO A 109 5.18 15.25 -0.41
CA PRO A 109 6.09 16.35 -0.14
C PRO A 109 6.58 16.39 1.31
N GLY A 110 7.88 16.65 1.46
CA GLY A 110 8.66 16.43 2.66
C GLY A 110 9.50 15.17 2.57
N CYS A 111 9.03 14.12 1.90
CA CYS A 111 9.75 12.88 1.56
C CYS A 111 10.63 12.35 2.70
N SER A 112 10.12 12.42 3.95
CA SER A 112 10.84 12.00 5.14
C SER A 112 11.28 10.55 5.03
N GLU A 113 12.55 10.28 5.24
CA GLU A 113 13.15 8.94 5.22
C GLU A 113 12.90 8.19 6.54
N GLY A 114 13.36 6.93 6.60
CA GLY A 114 13.18 6.07 7.78
C GLY A 114 11.83 5.38 7.83
N VAL A 115 11.23 5.13 6.67
CA VAL A 115 9.99 4.37 6.52
C VAL A 115 10.32 2.98 6.01
N ASP A 116 9.90 1.95 6.73
CA ASP A 116 10.05 0.57 6.30
C ASP A 116 8.92 0.18 5.34
N PHE A 117 9.26 -0.22 4.12
CA PHE A 117 8.33 -0.70 3.10
C PHE A 117 8.34 -2.21 3.01
N TYR A 118 7.15 -2.79 2.91
CA TYR A 118 6.89 -4.20 2.69
C TYR A 118 5.93 -4.35 1.51
N ILE A 119 6.47 -4.55 0.30
CA ILE A 119 5.67 -4.68 -0.92
C ILE A 119 5.31 -6.14 -1.13
N LEU A 120 4.02 -6.45 -1.07
CA LEU A 120 3.55 -7.83 -1.21
C LEU A 120 3.79 -8.32 -2.64
N LYS A 121 4.40 -9.52 -2.76
CA LYS A 121 4.83 -10.09 -4.03
C LYS A 121 3.66 -10.52 -4.91
N THR A 122 2.57 -10.95 -4.29
CA THR A 122 1.39 -11.43 -5.01
C THR A 122 0.44 -10.27 -5.26
N PRO A 123 0.27 -9.82 -6.52
CA PRO A 123 -0.70 -8.78 -6.82
C PRO A 123 -2.13 -9.30 -6.66
N VAL A 124 -3.04 -8.41 -6.31
CA VAL A 124 -4.48 -8.64 -6.33
C VAL A 124 -5.10 -8.02 -7.59
N GLU A 125 -6.36 -8.30 -7.85
CA GLU A 125 -7.05 -7.79 -9.03
C GLU A 125 -8.00 -6.65 -8.67
N LEU A 126 -8.19 -5.73 -9.62
CA LEU A 126 -9.30 -4.80 -9.67
C LEU A 126 -9.83 -4.73 -11.10
N SER A 127 -11.11 -4.40 -11.27
CA SER A 127 -11.68 -4.30 -12.62
C SER A 127 -11.22 -3.02 -13.34
N SER A 128 -11.22 -3.08 -14.68
CA SER A 128 -10.97 -1.89 -15.51
C SER A 128 -11.93 -0.75 -15.18
N ALA A 129 -13.19 -1.07 -14.81
CA ALA A 129 -14.17 -0.07 -14.39
C ALA A 129 -13.78 0.63 -13.09
N GLN A 130 -13.30 -0.12 -12.08
CA GLN A 130 -12.79 0.44 -10.82
C GLN A 130 -11.57 1.33 -11.08
N LEU A 131 -10.62 0.84 -11.87
CA LEU A 131 -9.43 1.61 -12.24
C LEU A 131 -9.79 2.91 -12.98
N ALA A 132 -10.72 2.83 -13.94
CA ALA A 132 -11.19 4.00 -14.68
C ALA A 132 -11.91 5.01 -13.78
N ALA A 133 -12.73 4.55 -12.83
CA ALA A 133 -13.39 5.41 -11.85
C ALA A 133 -12.38 6.20 -11.01
N PHE A 134 -11.30 5.56 -10.56
CA PHE A 134 -10.23 6.23 -9.82
C PHE A 134 -9.48 7.23 -10.71
N LYS A 135 -9.05 6.80 -11.91
CA LYS A 135 -8.32 7.65 -12.85
C LYS A 135 -9.09 8.88 -13.30
N LYS A 136 -10.42 8.84 -13.31
CA LYS A 136 -11.25 9.99 -13.63
C LYS A 136 -11.06 11.14 -12.62
N ILE A 137 -10.77 10.82 -11.37
CA ILE A 137 -10.55 11.80 -10.30
C ILE A 137 -9.06 12.09 -10.15
N PHE A 138 -8.23 11.03 -10.17
CA PHE A 138 -6.78 11.10 -10.01
C PHE A 138 -6.08 10.45 -11.21
N PRO A 139 -5.92 11.16 -12.34
CA PRO A 139 -5.34 10.59 -13.56
C PRO A 139 -3.87 10.16 -13.38
N LEU A 140 -3.14 10.85 -12.50
CA LEU A 140 -1.77 10.56 -12.13
C LEU A 140 -1.48 11.14 -10.74
N ASN A 141 -1.32 10.27 -9.75
CA ASN A 141 -0.99 10.66 -8.39
C ASN A 141 0.17 9.84 -7.79
N ALA A 142 1.00 9.28 -8.64
CA ALA A 142 2.18 8.52 -8.27
C ALA A 142 3.45 9.37 -8.40
N ARG A 143 4.35 9.24 -7.45
CA ARG A 143 5.71 9.76 -7.55
C ARG A 143 6.50 8.90 -8.56
N PRO A 144 7.36 9.48 -9.40
CA PRO A 144 8.25 8.72 -10.26
C PRO A 144 9.13 7.76 -9.45
N VAL A 145 9.36 6.56 -10.01
CA VAL A 145 10.26 5.57 -9.39
C VAL A 145 11.66 6.14 -9.30
N MET A 146 12.26 6.06 -8.12
CA MET A 146 13.61 6.55 -7.85
C MET A 146 14.62 5.39 -7.85
N PRO A 147 15.89 5.64 -8.16
CA PRO A 147 16.96 4.65 -8.02
C PRO A 147 17.07 4.13 -6.58
N LEU A 148 17.51 2.90 -6.41
CA LEU A 148 17.71 2.31 -5.08
C LEU A 148 18.80 3.03 -4.27
N ASN A 149 19.77 3.69 -4.93
CA ASN A 149 20.84 4.44 -4.26
C ASN A 149 21.57 3.63 -3.18
N GLY A 150 21.87 2.37 -3.49
CA GLY A 150 22.53 1.46 -2.56
C GLY A 150 21.62 0.83 -1.49
N ARG A 151 20.32 1.11 -1.47
CA ARG A 151 19.37 0.45 -0.57
C ARG A 151 19.29 -1.03 -0.90
N LYS A 152 19.33 -1.85 0.15
CA LYS A 152 19.14 -3.29 0.02
C LYS A 152 17.66 -3.62 0.00
N VAL A 153 17.26 -4.46 -0.94
CA VAL A 153 15.95 -5.08 -0.95
C VAL A 153 16.09 -6.47 -0.32
N THR A 154 15.30 -6.75 0.67
CA THR A 154 15.22 -8.06 1.33
C THR A 154 14.03 -8.84 0.78
N ASP A 155 14.15 -10.15 0.81
CA ASP A 155 13.11 -11.09 0.43
C ASP A 155 12.55 -11.74 1.70
N GLY A 156 11.24 -11.60 1.92
CA GLY A 156 10.51 -12.18 3.04
C GLY A 156 9.43 -13.15 2.56
N SER A 157 9.22 -14.21 3.31
CA SER A 157 8.20 -15.24 3.08
C SER A 157 7.17 -15.27 4.20
#